data_b8cf97f6775a481bbecf35d4ae10ff33
#
_entry.id   b8cf97f6775a481bbecf35d4ae10ff33
#
_cell.length_a   1.000
_cell.length_b   1.000
_cell.length_c   1.000
_cell.angle_alpha   90.00
_cell.angle_beta   90.00
_cell.angle_gamma   90.00
#
_symmetry.space_group_name_H-M   'P 1'
#
loop_
_entity.id
_entity.type
_entity.pdbx_description
1 polymer ?
#
loop_
_entity_poly.entity_id
_entity_poly.type
_entity_poly.pdbx_seq_one_letter_code
_entity_poly.pdbx_strand_id
1 'polypeptide(L)'
;MSLKLESFKKIRKDKNKWRVDTPEEFEEREEAFLKKRLQSKEPTINTFVRITGGKAKNFRIDIPKTTRPLTDRMKVRIFDILKEDIVNKSILDLYAGAGSFALESLSRGAKEATVVDASRNAEFVLKQNVAHTGFLPQVDIIKEKVEDFLYKQLNTEDYKSFDIVFMDPPYKLYNTKNLFKMERVINMASQMLNGVKDPQTKAFKGALIVKHPRRYPLEKISLEHVRKIETIDFGLNSVSFFIVDNTLQK
;
A
#
# COMPACT_ATOMS: atom_id res chain seq x y z
N MET A 1 0.32 11.41 -28.65
CA MET A 1 1.50 11.96 -27.95
C MET A 1 1.59 11.29 -26.59
N SER A 2 2.60 10.45 -26.37
CA SER A 2 2.86 9.78 -25.10
C SER A 2 3.37 10.83 -24.11
N LEU A 3 2.56 11.20 -23.12
CA LEU A 3 3.04 11.92 -21.94
C LEU A 3 3.98 10.97 -21.18
N LYS A 4 5.26 10.99 -21.56
CA LYS A 4 6.32 10.43 -20.73
C LYS A 4 6.19 11.14 -19.38
N LEU A 5 5.90 10.44 -18.32
CA LEU A 5 6.16 10.89 -16.96
C LEU A 5 7.69 11.10 -16.93
N GLU A 6 8.09 12.31 -17.21
CA GLU A 6 9.46 12.71 -17.01
C GLU A 6 9.76 12.51 -15.53
N SER A 7 10.79 11.76 -15.32
CA SER A 7 11.26 11.24 -14.06
C SER A 7 11.16 12.28 -12.93
N PHE A 8 11.13 11.83 -11.67
CA PHE A 8 11.28 12.62 -10.45
C PHE A 8 12.39 13.69 -10.50
N LYS A 9 13.36 13.58 -11.43
CA LYS A 9 14.33 14.61 -11.77
C LYS A 9 13.68 15.88 -12.35
N LYS A 10 12.57 15.77 -13.07
CA LYS A 10 11.85 16.94 -13.60
C LYS A 10 11.00 17.60 -12.53
N ILE A 11 10.38 16.82 -11.64
CA ILE A 11 9.71 17.37 -10.44
C ILE A 11 10.71 18.13 -9.56
N ARG A 12 11.98 17.65 -9.46
CA ARG A 12 13.06 18.38 -8.78
C ARG A 12 13.47 19.68 -9.52
N LYS A 13 13.42 19.69 -10.85
CA LYS A 13 13.65 20.90 -11.68
C LYS A 13 12.46 21.85 -11.61
N ASP A 14 11.24 21.32 -11.53
CA ASP A 14 10.01 22.11 -11.42
C ASP A 14 9.78 22.66 -10.01
N LYS A 15 10.48 22.19 -8.95
CA LYS A 15 10.47 22.85 -7.63
C LYS A 15 10.75 24.34 -7.72
N ASN A 16 11.71 24.75 -8.59
CA ASN A 16 12.02 26.16 -8.82
C ASN A 16 10.97 26.88 -9.66
N LYS A 17 10.16 26.16 -10.44
CA LYS A 17 9.11 26.72 -11.29
C LYS A 17 7.78 26.88 -10.56
N TRP A 18 7.51 26.07 -9.53
CA TRP A 18 6.26 26.06 -8.81
C TRP A 18 6.30 26.85 -7.49
N ARG A 19 7.48 27.38 -7.09
CA ARG A 19 7.66 28.13 -5.82
C ARG A 19 6.83 27.54 -4.67
N VAL A 20 7.02 26.26 -4.42
CA VAL A 20 6.33 25.57 -3.34
C VAL A 20 7.28 25.52 -2.16
N ASP A 21 7.01 26.33 -1.17
CA ASP A 21 7.91 26.50 -0.03
C ASP A 21 7.56 25.56 1.14
N THR A 22 6.33 25.03 1.17
CA THR A 22 5.87 24.15 2.24
C THR A 22 5.35 22.79 1.71
N PRO A 23 5.40 21.73 2.54
CA PRO A 23 4.80 20.43 2.20
C PRO A 23 3.29 20.52 1.94
N GLU A 24 2.58 21.37 2.69
CA GLU A 24 1.14 21.59 2.57
C GLU A 24 0.77 22.17 1.21
N GLU A 25 1.49 23.18 0.73
CA GLU A 25 1.29 23.74 -0.62
C GLU A 25 1.57 22.71 -1.73
N PHE A 26 2.54 21.81 -1.51
CA PHE A 26 2.79 20.73 -2.45
C PHE A 26 1.61 19.75 -2.51
N GLU A 27 1.05 19.38 -1.36
CA GLU A 27 -0.10 18.49 -1.26
C GLU A 27 -1.35 19.09 -1.92
N GLU A 28 -1.64 20.37 -1.66
CA GLU A 28 -2.77 21.08 -2.27
C GLU A 28 -2.66 21.16 -3.80
N ARG A 29 -1.48 21.48 -4.31
CA ARG A 29 -1.25 21.57 -5.77
C ARG A 29 -1.30 20.19 -6.43
N GLU A 30 -0.82 19.17 -5.75
CA GLU A 30 -0.89 17.81 -6.25
C GLU A 30 -2.33 17.31 -6.24
N GLU A 31 -3.12 17.61 -5.21
CA GLU A 31 -4.54 17.29 -5.17
C GLU A 31 -5.31 18.01 -6.28
N ALA A 32 -5.04 19.30 -6.51
CA ALA A 32 -5.60 20.07 -7.60
C ALA A 32 -5.23 19.49 -8.98
N PHE A 33 -3.96 19.06 -9.15
CA PHE A 33 -3.49 18.41 -10.37
C PHE A 33 -4.19 17.06 -10.61
N LEU A 34 -4.30 16.23 -9.55
CA LEU A 34 -5.03 14.96 -9.62
C LEU A 34 -6.52 15.17 -9.94
N LYS A 35 -7.16 16.15 -9.29
CA LYS A 35 -8.56 16.52 -9.55
C LYS A 35 -8.78 16.96 -10.99
N LYS A 36 -7.89 17.78 -11.54
CA LYS A 36 -7.92 18.20 -12.95
C LYS A 36 -7.73 17.01 -13.91
N ARG A 37 -6.86 16.07 -13.58
CA ARG A 37 -6.68 14.83 -14.38
C ARG A 37 -7.88 13.91 -14.34
N LEU A 38 -8.56 13.79 -13.20
CA LEU A 38 -9.79 13.01 -13.05
C LEU A 38 -10.93 13.53 -13.93
N GLN A 39 -10.96 14.84 -14.17
CA GLN A 39 -11.96 15.49 -15.03
C GLN A 39 -11.60 15.41 -16.53
N SER A 40 -10.38 15.01 -16.87
CA SER A 40 -9.96 14.91 -18.26
C SER A 40 -10.54 13.66 -18.94
N LYS A 41 -10.86 13.77 -20.24
CA LYS A 41 -11.30 12.64 -21.09
C LYS A 41 -10.16 11.69 -21.49
N GLU A 42 -8.97 11.82 -20.88
CA GLU A 42 -7.82 10.99 -21.19
C GLU A 42 -7.96 9.54 -20.67
N PRO A 43 -7.14 8.58 -21.17
CA PRO A 43 -7.20 7.18 -20.75
C PRO A 43 -7.16 6.98 -19.24
N THR A 44 -7.81 5.93 -18.76
CA THR A 44 -7.86 5.54 -17.34
C THR A 44 -6.49 5.11 -16.82
N ILE A 45 -5.60 4.65 -17.70
CA ILE A 45 -4.24 4.22 -17.42
C ILE A 45 -3.30 5.40 -17.59
N ASN A 46 -2.41 5.61 -16.62
CA ASN A 46 -1.45 6.71 -16.62
C ASN A 46 -0.04 6.27 -17.01
N THR A 47 0.40 5.14 -16.44
CA THR A 47 1.75 4.59 -16.59
C THR A 47 1.71 3.11 -16.26
N PHE A 48 2.85 2.47 -16.24
CA PHE A 48 2.99 1.10 -15.77
C PHE A 48 4.24 0.94 -14.91
N VAL A 49 4.24 -0.09 -14.09
CA VAL A 49 5.42 -0.65 -13.42
C VAL A 49 5.55 -2.12 -13.81
N ARG A 50 6.64 -2.77 -13.44
CA ARG A 50 6.86 -4.20 -13.73
C ARG A 50 6.91 -5.00 -12.43
N ILE A 51 6.53 -6.26 -12.49
CA ILE A 51 6.85 -7.23 -11.45
C ILE A 51 8.36 -7.44 -11.47
N THR A 52 9.01 -7.29 -10.30
CA THR A 52 10.47 -7.26 -10.21
C THR A 52 11.09 -8.63 -9.94
N GLY A 53 10.29 -9.60 -9.45
CA GLY A 53 10.79 -10.95 -9.12
C GLY A 53 9.72 -12.04 -9.21
N GLY A 54 10.13 -13.30 -9.02
CA GLY A 54 9.25 -14.46 -9.01
C GLY A 54 8.78 -14.92 -10.40
N LYS A 55 7.70 -15.73 -10.42
CA LYS A 55 7.23 -16.43 -11.63
C LYS A 55 6.66 -15.52 -12.72
N ALA A 56 6.17 -14.33 -12.35
CA ALA A 56 5.65 -13.32 -13.27
C ALA A 56 6.62 -12.13 -13.44
N LYS A 57 7.92 -12.32 -13.20
CA LYS A 57 8.93 -11.26 -13.39
C LYS A 57 8.82 -10.65 -14.79
N ASN A 58 8.94 -9.31 -14.85
CA ASN A 58 8.81 -8.46 -16.05
C ASN A 58 7.39 -8.27 -16.58
N PHE A 59 6.36 -8.93 -16.04
CA PHE A 59 4.98 -8.62 -16.40
C PHE A 59 4.67 -7.16 -16.08
N ARG A 60 3.94 -6.53 -17.00
CA ARG A 60 3.50 -5.15 -16.86
C ARG A 60 2.29 -5.08 -15.94
N ILE A 61 2.31 -4.11 -15.02
CA ILE A 61 1.17 -3.72 -14.17
C ILE A 61 0.78 -2.30 -14.56
N ASP A 62 -0.39 -2.12 -15.11
CA ASP A 62 -0.93 -0.83 -15.49
C ASP A 62 -1.37 -0.06 -14.24
N ILE A 63 -1.08 1.24 -14.21
CA ILE A 63 -1.35 2.10 -13.05
C ILE A 63 -2.51 3.05 -13.38
N PRO A 64 -3.59 3.05 -12.57
CA PRO A 64 -4.69 3.98 -12.71
C PRO A 64 -4.23 5.44 -12.58
N LYS A 65 -4.93 6.37 -13.23
CA LYS A 65 -4.65 7.81 -13.13
C LYS A 65 -4.66 8.35 -11.69
N THR A 66 -5.47 7.72 -10.85
CA THR A 66 -5.75 8.15 -9.48
C THR A 66 -4.76 7.66 -8.45
N THR A 67 -3.87 6.73 -8.85
CA THR A 67 -2.92 6.09 -7.93
C THR A 67 -1.49 6.42 -8.27
N ARG A 68 -0.65 6.45 -7.23
CA ARG A 68 0.81 6.50 -7.38
C ARG A 68 1.34 5.07 -7.40
N PRO A 69 2.28 4.74 -8.30
CA PRO A 69 2.86 3.42 -8.32
C PRO A 69 3.76 3.18 -7.09
N LEU A 70 3.68 1.99 -6.54
CA LEU A 70 4.77 1.44 -5.75
C LEU A 70 5.94 1.18 -6.71
N THR A 71 6.99 1.98 -6.63
CA THR A 71 8.08 1.97 -7.61
C THR A 71 8.87 0.66 -7.56
N ASP A 72 9.49 0.28 -8.67
CA ASP A 72 10.29 -0.95 -8.75
C ASP A 72 11.40 -0.97 -7.68
N ARG A 73 12.05 0.17 -7.43
CA ARG A 73 13.05 0.30 -6.36
C ARG A 73 12.49 0.02 -4.97
N MET A 74 11.27 0.50 -4.67
CA MET A 74 10.60 0.21 -3.39
C MET A 74 10.26 -1.27 -3.29
N LYS A 75 9.69 -1.86 -4.34
CA LYS A 75 9.36 -3.28 -4.38
C LYS A 75 10.58 -4.15 -4.13
N VAL A 76 11.65 -3.95 -4.89
CA VAL A 76 12.89 -4.71 -4.70
C VAL A 76 13.32 -4.64 -3.24
N ARG A 77 13.40 -3.46 -2.65
CA ARG A 77 13.87 -3.32 -1.26
C ARG A 77 12.93 -3.94 -0.23
N ILE A 78 11.61 -3.81 -0.41
CA ILE A 78 10.62 -4.45 0.48
C ILE A 78 10.79 -5.98 0.42
N PHE A 79 10.87 -6.54 -0.77
CA PHE A 79 10.95 -7.98 -0.96
C PHE A 79 12.35 -8.56 -0.66
N ASP A 80 13.41 -7.75 -0.67
CA ASP A 80 14.73 -8.12 -0.15
C ASP A 80 14.72 -8.31 1.38
N ILE A 81 13.82 -7.59 2.08
CA ILE A 81 13.63 -7.78 3.53
C ILE A 81 12.76 -9.02 3.79
N LEU A 82 11.66 -9.15 3.06
CA LEU A 82 10.72 -10.26 3.24
C LEU A 82 11.33 -11.61 2.84
N LYS A 83 12.20 -11.64 1.81
CA LYS A 83 12.86 -12.87 1.32
C LYS A 83 11.88 -14.05 1.21
N GLU A 84 12.24 -15.16 1.85
CA GLU A 84 11.45 -16.40 1.87
C GLU A 84 10.20 -16.31 2.77
N ASP A 85 10.13 -15.29 3.64
CA ASP A 85 8.97 -15.10 4.52
C ASP A 85 7.68 -14.77 3.76
N ILE A 86 7.75 -14.48 2.46
CA ILE A 86 6.58 -14.27 1.60
C ILE A 86 5.96 -15.60 1.11
N VAL A 87 6.72 -16.71 1.09
CA VAL A 87 6.27 -17.96 0.51
C VAL A 87 5.15 -18.58 1.32
N ASN A 88 4.08 -19.00 0.62
CA ASN A 88 2.84 -19.56 1.20
C ASN A 88 2.10 -18.64 2.17
N LYS A 89 2.34 -17.33 2.12
CA LYS A 89 1.67 -16.34 2.98
C LYS A 89 0.37 -15.82 2.39
N SER A 90 -0.58 -15.54 3.28
CA SER A 90 -1.80 -14.78 2.98
C SER A 90 -1.53 -13.28 3.10
N ILE A 91 -1.94 -12.52 2.08
CA ILE A 91 -1.64 -11.09 1.93
C ILE A 91 -2.92 -10.27 2.01
N LEU A 92 -2.90 -9.18 2.77
CA LEU A 92 -3.89 -8.12 2.71
C LEU A 92 -3.23 -6.84 2.18
N ASP A 93 -3.68 -6.37 1.01
CA ASP A 93 -3.18 -5.14 0.35
C ASP A 93 -4.26 -4.06 0.47
N LEU A 94 -4.05 -3.10 1.37
CA LEU A 94 -4.97 -2.01 1.68
C LEU A 94 -4.57 -0.74 0.91
N TYR A 95 -5.56 -0.05 0.34
CA TYR A 95 -5.36 1.05 -0.62
C TYR A 95 -4.60 0.56 -1.86
N ALA A 96 -4.96 -0.63 -2.33
CA ALA A 96 -4.18 -1.44 -3.27
C ALA A 96 -3.95 -0.80 -4.64
N GLY A 97 -4.80 0.12 -5.08
CA GLY A 97 -4.69 0.81 -6.36
C GLY A 97 -4.58 -0.15 -7.54
N ALA A 98 -3.37 -0.30 -8.07
CA ALA A 98 -3.08 -1.23 -9.18
C ALA A 98 -2.82 -2.68 -8.75
N GLY A 99 -2.79 -2.97 -7.44
CA GLY A 99 -2.42 -4.28 -6.90
C GLY A 99 -0.92 -4.59 -6.97
N SER A 100 -0.10 -3.57 -7.02
CA SER A 100 1.35 -3.74 -7.28
C SER A 100 2.05 -4.57 -6.21
N PHE A 101 1.70 -4.41 -4.93
CA PHE A 101 2.27 -5.20 -3.84
C PHE A 101 1.72 -6.63 -3.85
N ALA A 102 0.41 -6.79 -3.97
CA ALA A 102 -0.23 -8.11 -4.00
C ALA A 102 0.28 -8.98 -5.16
N LEU A 103 0.35 -8.43 -6.38
CA LEU A 103 0.82 -9.16 -7.56
C LEU A 103 2.31 -9.49 -7.51
N GLU A 104 3.14 -8.61 -6.94
CA GLU A 104 4.55 -8.91 -6.66
C GLU A 104 4.68 -10.04 -5.64
N SER A 105 3.86 -10.03 -4.56
CA SER A 105 3.82 -11.07 -3.53
C SER A 105 3.47 -12.44 -4.11
N LEU A 106 2.41 -12.51 -4.91
CA LEU A 106 1.98 -13.74 -5.58
C LEU A 106 3.02 -14.26 -6.56
N SER A 107 3.68 -13.35 -7.29
CA SER A 107 4.78 -13.71 -8.17
C SER A 107 5.94 -14.38 -7.42
N ARG A 108 6.19 -13.98 -6.18
CA ARG A 108 7.24 -14.50 -5.31
C ARG A 108 6.82 -15.67 -4.43
N GLY A 109 5.61 -16.20 -4.64
CA GLY A 109 5.16 -17.43 -4.00
C GLY A 109 4.20 -17.24 -2.83
N ALA A 110 3.61 -16.06 -2.62
CA ALA A 110 2.50 -15.93 -1.71
C ALA A 110 1.34 -16.85 -2.13
N LYS A 111 0.59 -17.33 -1.15
CA LYS A 111 -0.52 -18.27 -1.36
C LYS A 111 -1.72 -17.58 -2.02
N GLU A 112 -2.13 -16.48 -1.44
CA GLU A 112 -3.31 -15.73 -1.83
C GLU A 112 -3.19 -14.25 -1.43
N ALA A 113 -3.99 -13.39 -2.04
CA ALA A 113 -4.07 -11.99 -1.71
C ALA A 113 -5.51 -11.49 -1.67
N THR A 114 -5.88 -10.75 -0.64
CA THR A 114 -7.08 -9.92 -0.59
C THR A 114 -6.66 -8.48 -0.82
N VAL A 115 -7.26 -7.81 -1.80
CA VAL A 115 -6.92 -6.44 -2.20
C VAL A 115 -8.12 -5.53 -2.02
N VAL A 116 -7.94 -4.41 -1.33
CA VAL A 116 -9.02 -3.48 -0.96
C VAL A 116 -8.72 -2.09 -1.49
N ASP A 117 -9.63 -1.56 -2.31
CA ASP A 117 -9.56 -0.15 -2.79
C ASP A 117 -10.97 0.40 -3.04
N ALA A 118 -11.20 1.66 -2.69
CA ALA A 118 -12.50 2.32 -2.86
C ALA A 118 -12.76 2.81 -4.30
N SER A 119 -11.72 2.95 -5.11
CA SER A 119 -11.80 3.57 -6.43
C SER A 119 -12.31 2.60 -7.48
N ARG A 120 -13.42 2.96 -8.18
CA ARG A 120 -13.92 2.20 -9.33
C ARG A 120 -12.87 2.08 -10.44
N ASN A 121 -12.07 3.13 -10.64
CA ASN A 121 -11.01 3.12 -11.64
C ASN A 121 -9.86 2.17 -11.26
N ALA A 122 -9.50 2.13 -9.96
CA ALA A 122 -8.52 1.17 -9.44
C ALA A 122 -9.03 -0.26 -9.61
N GLU A 123 -10.27 -0.55 -9.21
CA GLU A 123 -10.91 -1.87 -9.39
C GLU A 123 -10.83 -2.36 -10.83
N PHE A 124 -11.17 -1.50 -11.81
CA PHE A 124 -11.14 -1.85 -13.21
C PHE A 124 -9.73 -2.24 -13.68
N VAL A 125 -8.74 -1.39 -13.39
CA VAL A 125 -7.34 -1.64 -13.79
C VAL A 125 -6.76 -2.83 -13.04
N LEU A 126 -7.09 -2.98 -11.76
CA LEU A 126 -6.66 -4.11 -10.94
C LEU A 126 -7.15 -5.45 -11.50
N LYS A 127 -8.43 -5.55 -11.91
CA LYS A 127 -8.98 -6.74 -12.54
C LYS A 127 -8.23 -7.11 -13.83
N GLN A 128 -7.87 -6.12 -14.64
CA GLN A 128 -7.06 -6.34 -15.85
C GLN A 128 -5.65 -6.83 -15.51
N ASN A 129 -4.99 -6.21 -14.51
CA ASN A 129 -3.66 -6.61 -14.07
C ASN A 129 -3.64 -8.05 -13.52
N VAL A 130 -4.64 -8.41 -12.71
CA VAL A 130 -4.78 -9.77 -12.13
C VAL A 130 -5.00 -10.80 -13.23
N ALA A 131 -5.86 -10.50 -14.21
CA ALA A 131 -6.08 -11.38 -15.37
C ALA A 131 -4.83 -11.54 -16.23
N HIS A 132 -4.16 -10.41 -16.54
CA HIS A 132 -2.93 -10.40 -17.34
C HIS A 132 -1.78 -11.19 -16.71
N THR A 133 -1.66 -11.16 -15.37
CA THR A 133 -0.63 -11.88 -14.64
C THR A 133 -0.96 -13.35 -14.35
N GLY A 134 -2.20 -13.77 -14.63
CA GLY A 134 -2.66 -15.16 -14.42
C GLY A 134 -2.98 -15.50 -12.96
N PHE A 135 -3.13 -14.50 -12.07
CA PHE A 135 -3.37 -14.72 -10.65
C PHE A 135 -4.85 -14.70 -10.23
N LEU A 136 -5.80 -14.71 -11.19
CA LEU A 136 -7.24 -14.67 -10.89
C LEU A 136 -7.70 -15.62 -9.77
N PRO A 137 -7.27 -16.89 -9.72
CA PRO A 137 -7.70 -17.82 -8.67
C PRO A 137 -7.16 -17.49 -7.27
N GLN A 138 -6.16 -16.61 -7.18
CA GLN A 138 -5.44 -16.32 -5.93
C GLN A 138 -5.74 -14.92 -5.37
N VAL A 139 -6.55 -14.11 -6.10
CA VAL A 139 -6.81 -12.72 -5.71
C VAL A 139 -8.30 -12.50 -5.45
N ASP A 140 -8.61 -12.05 -4.25
CA ASP A 140 -9.92 -11.53 -3.89
C ASP A 140 -9.93 -10.00 -3.95
N ILE A 141 -10.79 -9.43 -4.82
CA ILE A 141 -10.85 -7.99 -5.08
C ILE A 141 -12.07 -7.41 -4.39
N ILE A 142 -11.84 -6.54 -3.41
CA ILE A 142 -12.87 -5.87 -2.63
C ILE A 142 -12.91 -4.38 -2.94
N LYS A 143 -14.02 -3.92 -3.54
CA LYS A 143 -14.25 -2.50 -3.79
C LYS A 143 -14.99 -1.86 -2.62
N GLU A 144 -14.23 -1.38 -1.64
CA GLU A 144 -14.76 -0.73 -0.45
C GLU A 144 -13.73 0.28 0.09
N LYS A 145 -14.19 1.23 0.93
CA LYS A 145 -13.25 2.04 1.71
C LYS A 145 -12.54 1.16 2.73
N VAL A 146 -11.24 1.36 2.87
CA VAL A 146 -10.42 0.54 3.77
C VAL A 146 -10.93 0.58 5.20
N GLU A 147 -11.33 1.77 5.67
CA GLU A 147 -11.85 1.96 7.03
C GLU A 147 -13.15 1.16 7.25
N ASP A 148 -14.05 1.17 6.26
CA ASP A 148 -15.33 0.46 6.32
C ASP A 148 -15.10 -1.07 6.26
N PHE A 149 -14.19 -1.52 5.39
CA PHE A 149 -13.78 -2.92 5.29
C PHE A 149 -13.21 -3.43 6.62
N LEU A 150 -12.21 -2.73 7.18
CA LEU A 150 -11.59 -3.11 8.44
C LEU A 150 -12.61 -3.16 9.58
N TYR A 151 -13.46 -2.14 9.67
CA TYR A 151 -14.51 -2.10 10.68
C TYR A 151 -15.46 -3.29 10.56
N LYS A 152 -15.94 -3.62 9.37
CA LYS A 152 -16.82 -4.78 9.14
C LYS A 152 -16.15 -6.09 9.53
N GLN A 153 -14.90 -6.30 9.05
CA GLN A 153 -14.16 -7.52 9.33
C GLN A 153 -14.00 -7.73 10.84
N LEU A 154 -13.52 -6.71 11.55
CA LEU A 154 -13.27 -6.81 12.99
C LEU A 154 -14.54 -6.96 13.84
N ASN A 155 -15.72 -6.62 13.31
CA ASN A 155 -17.01 -6.87 13.95
C ASN A 155 -17.66 -8.20 13.51
N THR A 156 -16.96 -9.03 12.73
CA THR A 156 -17.40 -10.37 12.37
C THR A 156 -16.75 -11.38 13.32
N GLU A 157 -17.53 -12.32 13.87
CA GLU A 157 -17.07 -13.25 14.91
C GLU A 157 -15.86 -14.09 14.44
N ASP A 158 -15.84 -14.51 13.19
CA ASP A 158 -14.73 -15.26 12.60
C ASP A 158 -14.15 -14.56 11.37
N TYR A 159 -13.57 -13.37 11.58
CA TYR A 159 -12.94 -12.64 10.49
C TYR A 159 -11.65 -13.30 9.98
N LYS A 160 -11.40 -13.15 8.68
CA LYS A 160 -10.16 -13.63 8.04
C LYS A 160 -8.97 -12.82 8.54
N SER A 161 -7.93 -13.50 9.02
CA SER A 161 -6.64 -12.93 9.37
C SER A 161 -5.58 -13.21 8.28
N PHE A 162 -4.49 -12.46 8.30
CA PHE A 162 -3.47 -12.49 7.27
C PHE A 162 -2.07 -12.58 7.86
N ASP A 163 -1.14 -13.13 7.09
CA ASP A 163 0.27 -13.18 7.48
C ASP A 163 0.95 -11.82 7.27
N ILE A 164 0.64 -11.15 6.17
CA ILE A 164 1.24 -9.86 5.83
C ILE A 164 0.14 -8.88 5.43
N VAL A 165 0.14 -7.71 6.08
CA VAL A 165 -0.71 -6.58 5.74
C VAL A 165 0.16 -5.46 5.18
N PHE A 166 -0.14 -5.00 3.98
CA PHE A 166 0.49 -3.84 3.36
C PHE A 166 -0.50 -2.68 3.28
N MET A 167 -0.02 -1.46 3.53
CA MET A 167 -0.82 -0.24 3.46
C MET A 167 -0.06 0.85 2.68
N ASP A 168 -0.71 1.42 1.65
CA ASP A 168 -0.26 2.65 0.95
C ASP A 168 -1.36 3.73 0.96
N PRO A 169 -1.72 4.28 2.12
CA PRO A 169 -2.79 5.27 2.26
C PRO A 169 -2.53 6.52 1.43
N PRO A 170 -3.57 7.15 0.87
CA PRO A 170 -3.42 8.43 0.17
C PRO A 170 -2.91 9.51 1.14
N TYR A 171 -2.05 10.40 0.66
CA TYR A 171 -1.37 11.42 1.48
C TYR A 171 -2.30 12.30 2.30
N LYS A 172 -3.50 12.58 1.80
CA LYS A 172 -4.53 13.33 2.54
C LYS A 172 -4.90 12.73 3.90
N LEU A 173 -4.68 11.42 4.10
CA LEU A 173 -4.92 10.76 5.39
C LEU A 173 -3.77 10.99 6.38
N TYR A 174 -2.58 11.36 5.91
CA TYR A 174 -1.41 11.67 6.73
C TYR A 174 -1.42 13.13 7.21
N ASN A 175 -2.58 13.60 7.67
CA ASN A 175 -2.70 14.93 8.24
C ASN A 175 -2.11 14.96 9.67
N THR A 176 -1.02 15.69 9.85
CA THR A 176 -0.35 15.83 11.15
C THR A 176 -1.22 16.49 12.23
N LYS A 177 -2.24 17.27 11.83
CA LYS A 177 -3.23 17.84 12.76
C LYS A 177 -4.23 16.81 13.27
N ASN A 178 -4.32 15.64 12.63
CA ASN A 178 -5.26 14.57 12.98
C ASN A 178 -4.60 13.19 12.96
N LEU A 179 -3.59 13.03 13.80
CA LEU A 179 -2.84 11.76 13.94
C LEU A 179 -3.77 10.61 14.33
N PHE A 180 -4.82 10.88 15.12
CA PHE A 180 -5.77 9.89 15.62
C PHE A 180 -6.44 9.06 14.51
N LYS A 181 -6.73 9.68 13.35
CA LYS A 181 -7.34 8.91 12.25
C LYS A 181 -6.41 7.84 11.70
N MET A 182 -5.15 8.19 11.49
CA MET A 182 -4.17 7.24 10.96
C MET A 182 -3.81 6.19 12.02
N GLU A 183 -3.66 6.60 13.29
CA GLU A 183 -3.48 5.69 14.42
C GLU A 183 -4.57 4.63 14.45
N ARG A 184 -5.84 5.05 14.39
CA ARG A 184 -6.98 4.11 14.36
C ARG A 184 -6.91 3.14 13.19
N VAL A 185 -6.62 3.62 11.97
CA VAL A 185 -6.55 2.75 10.78
C VAL A 185 -5.38 1.77 10.88
N ILE A 186 -4.22 2.20 11.34
CA ILE A 186 -3.05 1.32 11.53
C ILE A 186 -3.34 0.26 12.60
N ASN A 187 -3.97 0.64 13.73
CA ASN A 187 -4.33 -0.31 14.77
C ASN A 187 -5.39 -1.31 14.29
N MET A 188 -6.42 -0.89 13.57
CA MET A 188 -7.38 -1.81 12.94
C MET A 188 -6.70 -2.75 11.93
N ALA A 189 -5.78 -2.25 11.12
CA ALA A 189 -5.04 -3.07 10.15
C ALA A 189 -4.12 -4.08 10.87
N SER A 190 -3.51 -3.71 12.00
CA SER A 190 -2.69 -4.63 12.79
C SER A 190 -3.49 -5.77 13.43
N GLN A 191 -4.76 -5.54 13.77
CA GLN A 191 -5.66 -6.59 14.27
C GLN A 191 -5.98 -7.66 13.21
N MET A 192 -5.81 -7.35 11.93
CA MET A 192 -5.98 -8.32 10.85
C MET A 192 -4.82 -9.34 10.77
N LEU A 193 -3.77 -9.20 11.57
CA LEU A 193 -2.62 -10.11 11.55
C LEU A 193 -2.90 -11.40 12.34
N ASN A 194 -2.42 -12.54 11.82
CA ASN A 194 -2.60 -13.88 12.41
C ASN A 194 -2.18 -13.92 13.88
N GLY A 195 -1.02 -13.37 14.24
CA GLY A 195 -0.50 -13.40 15.61
C GLY A 195 -1.23 -12.48 16.58
N VAL A 196 -2.09 -11.57 16.11
CA VAL A 196 -2.98 -10.75 16.94
C VAL A 196 -4.28 -11.50 17.20
N LYS A 197 -4.87 -12.09 16.14
CA LYS A 197 -6.09 -12.92 16.27
C LYS A 197 -5.87 -14.16 17.12
N ASP A 198 -4.73 -14.83 16.98
CA ASP A 198 -4.31 -15.98 17.78
C ASP A 198 -2.90 -15.76 18.39
N PRO A 199 -2.82 -15.16 19.59
CA PRO A 199 -1.54 -14.87 20.25
C PRO A 199 -0.73 -16.13 20.60
N GLN A 200 -1.34 -17.29 20.68
CA GLN A 200 -0.69 -18.56 21.02
C GLN A 200 -0.07 -19.27 19.81
N THR A 201 -0.34 -18.78 18.60
CA THR A 201 0.22 -19.38 17.40
C THR A 201 1.75 -19.45 17.46
N LYS A 202 2.29 -20.61 17.14
CA LYS A 202 3.75 -20.81 16.94
C LYS A 202 4.18 -20.51 15.49
N ALA A 203 3.21 -20.31 14.59
CA ALA A 203 3.45 -19.97 13.21
C ALA A 203 3.96 -18.52 13.06
N PHE A 204 4.13 -18.08 11.83
CA PHE A 204 4.47 -16.69 11.52
C PHE A 204 3.40 -15.73 12.08
N LYS A 205 3.82 -14.86 13.01
CA LYS A 205 2.89 -14.00 13.75
C LYS A 205 2.34 -12.82 12.96
N GLY A 206 2.93 -12.54 11.82
CA GLY A 206 2.47 -11.50 10.93
C GLY A 206 3.36 -10.25 10.92
N ALA A 207 3.31 -9.57 9.78
CA ALA A 207 3.99 -8.31 9.56
C ALA A 207 3.05 -7.27 8.97
N LEU A 208 3.12 -6.04 9.49
CA LEU A 208 2.47 -4.87 8.90
C LEU A 208 3.53 -3.99 8.23
N ILE A 209 3.27 -3.61 6.98
CA ILE A 209 4.16 -2.76 6.19
C ILE A 209 3.37 -1.52 5.79
N VAL A 210 3.86 -0.35 6.18
CA VAL A 210 3.17 0.93 5.95
C VAL A 210 4.04 1.85 5.12
N LYS A 211 3.56 2.25 3.94
CA LYS A 211 4.17 3.33 3.17
C LYS A 211 3.56 4.66 3.59
N HIS A 212 4.39 5.64 3.88
CA HIS A 212 3.98 6.94 4.40
C HIS A 212 4.89 8.08 3.93
N PRO A 213 4.46 9.35 4.04
CA PRO A 213 5.35 10.48 3.85
C PRO A 213 6.53 10.43 4.84
N ARG A 214 7.74 10.70 4.37
CA ARG A 214 8.96 10.63 5.20
C ARG A 214 8.90 11.48 6.47
N ARG A 215 8.22 12.63 6.42
CA ARG A 215 8.10 13.55 7.54
C ARG A 215 6.90 13.28 8.44
N TYR A 216 6.09 12.26 8.14
CA TYR A 216 4.97 11.91 8.99
C TYR A 216 5.46 11.29 10.30
N PRO A 217 5.04 11.83 11.45
CA PRO A 217 5.60 11.43 12.75
C PRO A 217 4.97 10.12 13.27
N LEU A 218 5.25 8.99 12.60
CA LEU A 218 4.76 7.67 13.01
C LEU A 218 5.14 7.29 14.46
N GLU A 219 6.23 7.86 14.99
CA GLU A 219 6.65 7.66 16.37
C GLU A 219 5.71 8.28 17.41
N LYS A 220 4.81 9.18 16.98
CA LYS A 220 3.79 9.79 17.85
C LYS A 220 2.48 9.01 17.90
N ILE A 221 2.37 7.95 17.08
CA ILE A 221 1.19 7.07 17.06
C ILE A 221 1.34 5.99 18.12
N SER A 222 0.27 5.77 18.89
CA SER A 222 0.20 4.65 19.83
C SER A 222 -0.16 3.38 19.08
N LEU A 223 0.72 2.39 19.10
CA LEU A 223 0.52 1.08 18.48
C LEU A 223 0.18 0.04 19.55
N GLU A 224 -0.93 -0.67 19.36
CA GLU A 224 -1.50 -1.58 20.37
C GLU A 224 -1.05 -3.03 20.18
N HIS A 225 -0.72 -3.43 18.95
CA HIS A 225 -0.50 -4.84 18.60
C HIS A 225 0.83 -5.11 17.92
N VAL A 226 1.51 -4.07 17.45
CA VAL A 226 2.73 -4.21 16.66
C VAL A 226 3.80 -3.24 17.13
N ARG A 227 5.05 -3.66 17.04
CA ARG A 227 6.22 -2.78 17.23
C ARG A 227 6.96 -2.58 15.93
N LYS A 228 7.48 -1.38 15.73
CA LYS A 228 8.31 -1.04 14.58
C LYS A 228 9.68 -1.72 14.68
N ILE A 229 10.14 -2.29 13.57
CA ILE A 229 11.47 -2.91 13.47
C ILE A 229 12.40 -2.14 12.55
N GLU A 230 11.89 -1.55 11.46
CA GLU A 230 12.71 -0.85 10.46
C GLU A 230 11.92 0.25 9.77
N THR A 231 12.61 1.27 9.29
CA THR A 231 12.07 2.29 8.38
C THR A 231 13.10 2.58 7.29
N ILE A 232 12.67 2.54 6.02
CA ILE A 232 13.52 2.79 4.87
C ILE A 232 12.99 4.00 4.11
N ASP A 233 13.89 4.94 3.82
CA ASP A 233 13.58 6.18 3.12
C ASP A 233 13.73 6.07 1.61
N PHE A 234 12.74 6.60 0.88
CA PHE A 234 12.69 6.67 -0.57
C PHE A 234 12.34 8.10 -1.04
N GLY A 235 13.26 9.02 -0.83
CA GLY A 235 13.04 10.43 -1.15
C GLY A 235 12.03 11.10 -0.22
N LEU A 236 10.83 11.41 -0.72
CA LEU A 236 9.74 11.99 0.07
C LEU A 236 8.89 10.95 0.82
N ASN A 237 9.09 9.68 0.53
CA ASN A 237 8.36 8.58 1.15
C ASN A 237 9.27 7.75 2.05
N SER A 238 8.65 7.04 2.98
CA SER A 238 9.26 5.99 3.76
C SER A 238 8.37 4.76 3.77
N VAL A 239 8.98 3.61 4.00
CA VAL A 239 8.29 2.35 4.25
C VAL A 239 8.74 1.86 5.61
N SER A 240 7.79 1.71 6.53
CA SER A 240 8.02 1.20 7.88
C SER A 240 7.50 -0.22 8.02
N PHE A 241 8.30 -1.04 8.67
CA PHE A 241 8.01 -2.46 8.94
C PHE A 241 7.71 -2.63 10.42
N PHE A 242 6.64 -3.37 10.70
CA PHE A 242 6.20 -3.70 12.04
C PHE A 242 5.96 -5.20 12.15
N ILE A 243 6.20 -5.76 13.32
CA ILE A 243 5.87 -7.15 13.65
C ILE A 243 4.95 -7.19 14.86
N VAL A 244 4.16 -8.24 14.97
CA VAL A 244 3.28 -8.46 16.10
C VAL A 244 4.09 -8.52 17.40
N ASP A 245 3.63 -7.77 18.39
CA ASP A 245 4.19 -7.75 19.74
C ASP A 245 3.08 -7.87 20.79
N ASN A 246 2.88 -9.08 21.28
CA ASN A 246 1.83 -9.39 22.25
C ASN A 246 2.13 -8.82 23.67
N THR A 247 3.30 -8.24 23.88
CA THR A 247 3.62 -7.58 25.17
C THR A 247 2.98 -6.19 25.29
N LEU A 248 2.50 -5.63 24.18
CA LEU A 248 1.82 -4.34 24.12
C LEU A 248 0.34 -4.41 24.53
N GLN A 249 -0.24 -5.60 24.51
CA GLN A 249 -1.63 -5.83 24.95
C GLN A 249 -1.66 -5.78 26.48
N LYS A 250 -2.11 -4.66 27.03
CA LYS A 250 -2.37 -4.49 28.47
C LYS A 250 -3.87 -4.43 28.71
#